data_0a25caae825901089471f2b15fcf18ae
#
_entry.id   0a25caae825901089471f2b15fcf18ae
#
_cell.length_a   1.000
_cell.length_b   1.000
_cell.length_c   1.000
_cell.angle_alpha   90.00
_cell.angle_beta   90.00
_cell.angle_gamma   90.00
#
_symmetry.space_group_name_H-M   'P 1'
#
loop_
_entity.id
_entity.type
_entity.pdbx_description
1 polymer ?
#
loop_
_entity_poly.entity_id
_entity_poly.type
_entity_poly.pdbx_seq_one_letter_code
_entity_poly.pdbx_strand_id
1 'polypeptide(L)'
;MHNKMKRLHSILAALTIAIAANAQTGAPYIHDPSTLAECDGKWYTFGTGGGGIISDDGWSWHSGADRPGGGAAPDVMKIGDRYLCIYGATGGGLGGGHNGRILTMWNKTLDPKSPDFKWSQAVEVCASDGMEDQDAIDPCLLLDPTTGRLWATYGTYFGTIRLIELDPKTGYRMKGNKEKDIAIDCEATDLIYKDGWYYLLGTHGTCCDGVNSTYNIVVGRSRNVEGPYLDNVGRDMFHGGGRMVFNAGDRKTGAGHFGRTIIDEGVEVASFHWEADFDLSGRSTLAVRPLLWKNGWPVGGEQFKGGTFAIESERRGYSLEIAVDFERMKQERQGWFNREAMQKPPVPIACQTLDEVKDKWPAGNIAVRCCDYMFRPWQHWTVTPVNEAGGYLSAPYFKITIAGTDRALAATADKELTTVPAYTGADEQLWRIEQLTDGTYRIMPKAIPGQQGTNTRYCIFSAADSTPTLAEYDFQSDNSKWNFKRANQ
;
A
#
# COMPACT_ATOMS: atom_id res chain seq x y z
N MET A 1 -8.00 -34.82 41.07
CA MET A 1 -7.14 -34.79 39.89
C MET A 1 -7.89 -34.44 38.58
N HIS A 2 -9.20 -34.44 38.53
CA HIS A 2 -10.00 -34.28 37.30
C HIS A 2 -10.31 -32.82 36.92
N ASN A 3 -10.09 -31.84 37.81
CA ASN A 3 -10.42 -30.42 37.55
C ASN A 3 -9.24 -29.57 37.06
N LYS A 4 -8.02 -30.10 37.03
CA LYS A 4 -6.85 -29.38 36.48
C LYS A 4 -6.67 -29.60 34.98
N MET A 5 -7.21 -30.69 34.43
CA MET A 5 -7.08 -30.95 32.99
C MET A 5 -8.06 -30.15 32.10
N LYS A 6 -9.22 -29.76 32.64
CA LYS A 6 -10.20 -28.97 31.89
C LYS A 6 -9.79 -27.49 31.69
N ARG A 7 -8.91 -26.97 32.56
CA ARG A 7 -8.36 -25.58 32.36
C ARG A 7 -7.21 -25.49 31.36
N LEU A 8 -6.53 -26.61 31.09
CA LEU A 8 -5.43 -26.62 30.12
C LEU A 8 -5.92 -26.64 28.67
N HIS A 9 -7.12 -27.20 28.40
CA HIS A 9 -7.69 -27.25 27.05
C HIS A 9 -8.35 -25.93 26.61
N SER A 10 -8.75 -25.08 27.55
CA SER A 10 -9.33 -23.76 27.26
C SER A 10 -8.26 -22.69 26.98
N ILE A 11 -7.00 -22.91 27.38
CA ILE A 11 -5.90 -21.99 27.12
C ILE A 11 -5.25 -22.29 25.76
N LEU A 12 -5.34 -23.51 25.24
CA LEU A 12 -4.79 -23.86 23.94
C LEU A 12 -5.65 -23.43 22.75
N ALA A 13 -6.93 -23.13 22.95
CA ALA A 13 -7.83 -22.68 21.89
C ALA A 13 -7.79 -21.14 21.66
N ALA A 14 -7.14 -20.39 22.55
CA ALA A 14 -7.04 -18.92 22.43
C ALA A 14 -5.71 -18.44 21.82
N LEU A 15 -4.79 -19.33 21.46
CA LEU A 15 -3.46 -18.96 20.96
C LEU A 15 -3.24 -19.17 19.45
N THR A 16 -4.30 -19.45 18.69
CA THR A 16 -4.19 -19.71 17.24
C THR A 16 -4.83 -18.65 16.35
N ILE A 17 -5.10 -17.43 16.85
CA ILE A 17 -5.59 -16.33 16.02
C ILE A 17 -4.65 -15.11 16.18
N ALA A 18 -3.45 -15.23 15.72
CA ALA A 18 -2.56 -14.10 15.47
C ALA A 18 -1.46 -14.48 14.49
N ILE A 19 -1.81 -15.09 13.36
CA ILE A 19 -0.84 -15.32 12.30
C ILE A 19 -1.43 -14.80 10.99
N ALA A 20 -0.72 -13.82 10.45
CA ALA A 20 -0.68 -13.39 9.07
C ALA A 20 -1.87 -12.62 8.53
N ALA A 21 -1.82 -11.33 8.66
CA ALA A 21 -2.59 -10.43 7.82
C ALA A 21 -1.70 -9.36 7.18
N ASN A 22 -0.51 -9.70 6.67
CA ASN A 22 0.38 -8.66 6.16
C ASN A 22 1.26 -9.07 4.98
N ALA A 23 1.01 -10.21 4.35
CA ALA A 23 1.70 -10.60 3.13
C ALA A 23 0.72 -10.60 1.96
N GLN A 24 1.20 -10.27 0.78
CA GLN A 24 0.49 -10.57 -0.46
C GLN A 24 0.15 -12.06 -0.48
N THR A 25 -1.04 -12.43 -0.98
CA THR A 25 -1.53 -13.82 -0.95
C THR A 25 -1.32 -14.54 -2.29
N GLY A 26 -1.64 -15.83 -2.31
CA GLY A 26 -1.46 -16.65 -3.50
C GLY A 26 0.00 -17.06 -3.70
N ALA A 27 0.58 -16.70 -4.83
CA ALA A 27 1.96 -16.99 -5.17
C ALA A 27 2.73 -15.70 -5.51
N PRO A 28 3.01 -14.83 -4.54
CA PRO A 28 3.65 -13.53 -4.75
C PRO A 28 5.18 -13.66 -4.94
N TYR A 29 5.65 -14.77 -5.45
CA TYR A 29 7.08 -15.06 -5.59
C TYR A 29 7.67 -14.33 -6.78
N ILE A 30 8.54 -13.39 -6.52
CA ILE A 30 9.23 -12.61 -7.53
C ILE A 30 10.52 -12.03 -6.96
N HIS A 31 11.52 -11.86 -7.84
CA HIS A 31 12.75 -11.13 -7.56
C HIS A 31 12.88 -10.02 -8.59
N ASP A 32 13.33 -8.84 -8.17
CA ASP A 32 13.43 -7.63 -8.99
C ASP A 32 12.11 -7.28 -9.72
N PRO A 33 11.02 -7.02 -9.00
CA PRO A 33 9.74 -6.73 -9.62
C PRO A 33 9.78 -5.39 -10.34
N SER A 34 9.27 -5.33 -11.57
CA SER A 34 8.97 -4.07 -12.23
C SER A 34 7.94 -3.26 -11.44
N THR A 35 7.85 -1.98 -11.72
CA THR A 35 6.71 -1.15 -11.31
C THR A 35 5.39 -1.85 -11.66
N LEU A 36 4.41 -1.80 -10.76
CA LEU A 36 3.09 -2.39 -11.01
C LEU A 36 2.42 -1.69 -12.19
N ALA A 37 2.03 -2.45 -13.19
CA ALA A 37 1.34 -1.96 -14.37
C ALA A 37 -0.11 -2.49 -14.40
N GLU A 38 -1.07 -1.59 -14.56
CA GLU A 38 -2.47 -1.96 -14.76
C GLU A 38 -2.74 -2.17 -16.25
N CYS A 39 -3.40 -3.28 -16.59
CA CYS A 39 -3.86 -3.56 -17.94
C CYS A 39 -5.20 -4.30 -17.87
N ASP A 40 -6.24 -3.70 -18.45
CA ASP A 40 -7.60 -4.27 -18.55
C ASP A 40 -8.18 -4.72 -17.18
N GLY A 41 -7.98 -3.88 -16.16
CA GLY A 41 -8.47 -4.12 -14.79
C GLY A 41 -7.67 -5.14 -14.00
N LYS A 42 -6.51 -5.57 -14.48
CA LYS A 42 -5.58 -6.47 -13.80
C LYS A 42 -4.24 -5.81 -13.55
N TRP A 43 -3.54 -6.29 -12.55
CA TRP A 43 -2.21 -5.85 -12.19
C TRP A 43 -1.15 -6.85 -12.66
N TYR A 44 -0.07 -6.32 -13.19
CA TYR A 44 1.08 -7.08 -13.71
C TYR A 44 2.35 -6.57 -13.11
N THR A 45 3.28 -7.47 -12.79
CA THR A 45 4.68 -7.15 -12.51
C THR A 45 5.58 -8.25 -13.05
N PHE A 46 6.71 -7.86 -13.59
CA PHE A 46 7.68 -8.73 -14.25
C PHE A 46 8.97 -8.77 -13.44
N GLY A 47 9.60 -9.92 -13.35
CA GLY A 47 10.83 -10.09 -12.57
C GLY A 47 12.01 -10.57 -13.40
N THR A 48 13.13 -10.71 -12.74
CA THR A 48 14.32 -11.35 -13.28
C THR A 48 13.99 -12.76 -13.77
N GLY A 49 14.52 -13.14 -14.94
CA GLY A 49 14.29 -14.44 -15.58
C GLY A 49 13.25 -14.43 -16.70
N GLY A 50 12.51 -13.33 -16.93
CA GLY A 50 11.62 -13.16 -18.07
C GLY A 50 10.14 -13.44 -17.82
N GLY A 51 9.77 -13.98 -16.67
CA GLY A 51 8.38 -14.18 -16.26
C GLY A 51 7.87 -13.05 -15.37
N GLY A 52 6.67 -13.25 -14.85
CA GLY A 52 6.05 -12.33 -13.88
C GLY A 52 4.80 -12.91 -13.27
N ILE A 53 4.15 -12.09 -12.48
CA ILE A 53 2.92 -12.44 -11.75
C ILE A 53 1.80 -11.47 -12.10
N ILE A 54 0.57 -12.00 -12.01
CA ILE A 54 -0.67 -11.31 -12.36
C ILE A 54 -1.59 -11.32 -11.16
N SER A 55 -2.40 -10.28 -11.00
CA SER A 55 -3.43 -10.21 -9.99
C SER A 55 -4.68 -9.50 -10.52
N ASP A 56 -5.86 -9.98 -10.14
CA ASP A 56 -7.14 -9.31 -10.43
C ASP A 56 -7.43 -8.16 -9.44
N ASP A 57 -6.80 -8.17 -8.27
CA ASP A 57 -7.06 -7.20 -7.19
C ASP A 57 -5.78 -6.52 -6.64
N GLY A 58 -4.60 -6.90 -7.15
CA GLY A 58 -3.31 -6.43 -6.64
C GLY A 58 -2.92 -7.00 -5.27
N TRP A 59 -3.77 -7.85 -4.66
CA TRP A 59 -3.55 -8.49 -3.37
C TRP A 59 -3.23 -9.98 -3.49
N SER A 60 -3.99 -10.70 -4.32
CA SER A 60 -3.79 -12.14 -4.57
C SER A 60 -3.11 -12.36 -5.91
N TRP A 61 -1.91 -12.93 -5.89
CA TRP A 61 -1.03 -13.07 -7.04
C TRP A 61 -0.89 -14.50 -7.53
N HIS A 62 -0.72 -14.67 -8.83
CA HIS A 62 -0.41 -15.94 -9.46
C HIS A 62 0.58 -15.74 -10.62
N SER A 63 1.28 -16.78 -11.02
CA SER A 63 2.16 -16.75 -12.19
C SER A 63 1.35 -16.57 -13.48
N GLY A 64 1.99 -16.05 -14.52
CA GLY A 64 1.38 -15.99 -15.84
C GLY A 64 1.67 -14.74 -16.66
N ALA A 65 2.27 -13.71 -16.08
CA ALA A 65 2.83 -12.63 -16.88
C ALA A 65 4.01 -13.17 -17.70
N ASP A 66 4.07 -12.83 -18.96
CA ASP A 66 5.08 -13.34 -19.88
C ASP A 66 5.82 -12.19 -20.60
N ARG A 67 7.13 -12.32 -20.61
CA ARG A 67 8.05 -11.43 -21.30
C ARG A 67 9.18 -12.26 -21.91
N PRO A 68 9.39 -12.19 -23.23
CA PRO A 68 10.45 -12.94 -23.89
C PRO A 68 11.83 -12.37 -23.55
N GLY A 69 12.87 -13.16 -23.81
CA GLY A 69 14.26 -12.73 -23.78
C GLY A 69 14.97 -12.93 -22.44
N GLY A 70 14.31 -13.43 -21.40
CA GLY A 70 14.96 -13.60 -20.08
C GLY A 70 15.50 -12.27 -19.56
N GLY A 71 16.73 -12.28 -19.02
CA GLY A 71 17.41 -11.09 -18.50
C GLY A 71 16.99 -10.71 -17.08
N ALA A 72 17.47 -9.56 -16.61
CA ALA A 72 17.37 -9.13 -15.23
C ALA A 72 16.57 -7.83 -15.09
N ALA A 73 15.96 -7.69 -13.94
CA ALA A 73 15.47 -6.45 -13.38
C ALA A 73 14.69 -5.57 -14.38
N PRO A 74 13.55 -6.03 -14.91
CA PRO A 74 12.78 -5.27 -15.88
C PRO A 74 12.03 -4.12 -15.20
N ASP A 75 11.75 -3.07 -15.96
CA ASP A 75 10.69 -2.11 -15.65
C ASP A 75 9.69 -2.03 -16.80
N VAL A 76 8.43 -1.73 -16.48
CA VAL A 76 7.34 -1.64 -17.45
C VAL A 76 6.51 -0.40 -17.22
N MET A 77 6.37 0.41 -18.27
CA MET A 77 5.62 1.66 -18.21
C MET A 77 4.60 1.75 -19.34
N LYS A 78 3.37 2.19 -19.03
CA LYS A 78 2.38 2.54 -20.04
C LYS A 78 2.68 3.90 -20.64
N ILE A 79 2.86 3.96 -21.95
CA ILE A 79 3.07 5.21 -22.70
C ILE A 79 2.04 5.27 -23.84
N GLY A 80 1.08 6.18 -23.72
CA GLY A 80 -0.05 6.23 -24.63
C GLY A 80 -0.94 5.00 -24.51
N ASP A 81 -1.11 4.27 -25.60
CA ASP A 81 -1.96 3.08 -25.72
C ASP A 81 -1.20 1.74 -25.64
N ARG A 82 0.07 1.75 -25.28
CA ARG A 82 0.94 0.57 -25.22
C ARG A 82 1.91 0.62 -24.06
N TYR A 83 2.62 -0.48 -23.84
CA TYR A 83 3.56 -0.69 -22.75
C TYR A 83 4.97 -0.79 -23.28
N LEU A 84 5.88 0.02 -22.73
CA LEU A 84 7.32 -0.09 -22.93
C LEU A 84 7.90 -0.92 -21.79
N CYS A 85 8.60 -1.99 -22.14
CA CYS A 85 9.44 -2.73 -21.20
C CYS A 85 10.90 -2.39 -21.46
N ILE A 86 11.66 -2.14 -20.39
CA ILE A 86 13.10 -2.01 -20.38
C ILE A 86 13.69 -3.06 -19.44
N TYR A 87 14.80 -3.68 -19.78
CA TYR A 87 15.41 -4.74 -18.97
C TYR A 87 16.89 -4.93 -19.25
N GLY A 88 17.61 -5.49 -18.29
CA GLY A 88 19.00 -5.88 -18.42
C GLY A 88 19.16 -7.23 -19.10
N ALA A 89 19.98 -7.31 -20.13
CA ALA A 89 20.48 -8.58 -20.69
C ALA A 89 21.92 -8.74 -20.27
N THR A 90 22.15 -9.52 -19.21
CA THR A 90 23.50 -9.65 -18.64
C THR A 90 24.33 -10.67 -19.38
N GLY A 91 25.53 -10.30 -19.72
CA GLY A 91 26.50 -11.17 -20.40
C GLY A 91 27.34 -12.08 -19.50
N GLY A 92 27.11 -12.12 -18.16
CA GLY A 92 28.04 -12.86 -17.32
C GLY A 92 27.73 -13.02 -15.84
N GLY A 93 26.51 -12.76 -15.41
CA GLY A 93 26.10 -13.02 -14.02
C GLY A 93 26.60 -12.00 -12.99
N LEU A 94 26.10 -12.16 -11.79
CA LEU A 94 26.50 -11.38 -10.61
C LEU A 94 28.01 -11.47 -10.37
N GLY A 95 28.68 -10.35 -10.37
CA GLY A 95 30.05 -10.27 -9.90
C GLY A 95 31.15 -10.21 -10.97
N GLY A 96 30.87 -9.73 -12.18
CA GLY A 96 31.97 -9.48 -13.10
C GLY A 96 31.63 -9.32 -14.54
N GLY A 97 30.39 -9.17 -14.82
CA GLY A 97 30.03 -9.02 -16.20
C GLY A 97 29.83 -7.56 -16.61
N HIS A 98 30.89 -6.79 -16.72
CA HIS A 98 30.82 -5.47 -17.35
C HIS A 98 30.43 -5.53 -18.84
N ASN A 99 29.73 -6.60 -19.25
CA ASN A 99 29.24 -6.86 -20.59
C ASN A 99 27.70 -6.82 -20.66
N GLY A 100 27.08 -6.11 -19.75
CA GLY A 100 25.62 -5.93 -19.71
C GLY A 100 25.10 -5.13 -20.91
N ARG A 101 23.83 -5.34 -21.20
CA ARG A 101 23.05 -4.62 -22.23
C ARG A 101 21.72 -4.19 -21.64
N ILE A 102 21.27 -2.99 -21.94
CA ILE A 102 19.91 -2.57 -21.67
C ILE A 102 19.11 -2.62 -22.97
N LEU A 103 18.00 -3.32 -22.93
CA LEU A 103 17.12 -3.53 -24.06
C LEU A 103 15.74 -2.94 -23.80
N THR A 104 15.07 -2.45 -24.84
CA THR A 104 13.68 -2.01 -24.81
C THR A 104 12.82 -2.80 -25.78
N MET A 105 11.56 -3.02 -25.46
CA MET A 105 10.56 -3.62 -26.32
C MET A 105 9.15 -3.15 -25.97
N TRP A 106 8.25 -3.23 -26.94
CA TRP A 106 6.88 -2.75 -26.81
C TRP A 106 5.86 -3.88 -26.87
N ASN A 107 4.76 -3.72 -26.15
CA ASN A 107 3.56 -4.53 -26.33
C ASN A 107 2.31 -3.64 -26.23
N LYS A 108 1.25 -4.01 -26.93
CA LYS A 108 -0.03 -3.29 -26.89
C LYS A 108 -0.86 -3.64 -25.63
N THR A 109 -0.66 -4.83 -25.09
CA THR A 109 -1.35 -5.34 -23.91
C THR A 109 -0.37 -6.17 -23.06
N LEU A 110 -0.66 -6.32 -21.76
CA LEU A 110 0.08 -7.21 -20.88
C LEU A 110 -0.65 -8.56 -20.65
N ASP A 111 -1.88 -8.73 -21.18
CA ASP A 111 -2.63 -9.98 -21.07
C ASP A 111 -2.13 -11.01 -22.09
N PRO A 112 -1.45 -12.10 -21.66
CA PRO A 112 -0.96 -13.14 -22.56
C PRO A 112 -2.06 -13.89 -23.32
N LYS A 113 -3.32 -13.76 -22.88
CA LYS A 113 -4.49 -14.38 -23.54
C LYS A 113 -5.09 -13.49 -24.61
N SER A 114 -4.71 -12.23 -24.67
CA SER A 114 -5.20 -11.29 -25.68
C SER A 114 -4.65 -11.63 -27.06
N PRO A 115 -5.46 -11.55 -28.13
CA PRO A 115 -4.97 -11.70 -29.50
C PRO A 115 -3.96 -10.62 -29.90
N ASP A 116 -3.95 -9.48 -29.21
CA ASP A 116 -3.03 -8.37 -29.43
C ASP A 116 -1.70 -8.53 -28.65
N PHE A 117 -1.56 -9.58 -27.85
CA PHE A 117 -0.35 -9.83 -27.07
C PHE A 117 0.82 -10.22 -27.99
N LYS A 118 1.69 -9.26 -28.24
CA LYS A 118 2.88 -9.48 -29.05
C LYS A 118 3.96 -8.46 -28.70
N TRP A 119 5.01 -8.93 -28.06
CA TRP A 119 6.20 -8.10 -27.86
C TRP A 119 6.92 -7.82 -29.17
N SER A 120 7.35 -6.57 -29.36
CA SER A 120 8.22 -6.20 -30.47
C SER A 120 9.59 -6.87 -30.34
N GLN A 121 10.38 -6.81 -31.39
CA GLN A 121 11.81 -7.14 -31.29
C GLN A 121 12.46 -6.21 -30.24
N ALA A 122 13.30 -6.78 -29.38
CA ALA A 122 14.07 -6.02 -28.43
C ALA A 122 15.17 -5.20 -29.14
N VAL A 123 15.39 -4.00 -28.64
CA VAL A 123 16.38 -3.05 -29.20
C VAL A 123 17.33 -2.63 -28.09
N GLU A 124 18.63 -2.74 -28.35
CA GLU A 124 19.66 -2.27 -27.43
C GLU A 124 19.68 -0.74 -27.37
N VAL A 125 19.69 -0.18 -26.18
CA VAL A 125 19.76 1.26 -25.93
C VAL A 125 21.05 1.71 -25.26
N CYS A 126 21.70 0.81 -24.52
CA CYS A 126 23.07 1.00 -24.02
C CYS A 126 23.73 -0.32 -23.66
N ALA A 127 25.05 -0.26 -23.44
CA ALA A 127 25.91 -1.39 -23.11
C ALA A 127 27.07 -0.95 -22.22
N SER A 128 27.60 -1.85 -21.40
CA SER A 128 28.81 -1.60 -20.60
C SER A 128 30.10 -1.83 -21.38
N ASP A 129 30.09 -2.74 -22.36
CA ASP A 129 31.21 -3.03 -23.27
C ASP A 129 32.55 -3.33 -22.59
N GLY A 130 32.51 -4.00 -21.40
CA GLY A 130 33.69 -4.35 -20.64
C GLY A 130 34.33 -3.21 -19.86
N MET A 131 33.65 -2.09 -19.67
CA MET A 131 34.14 -0.99 -18.84
C MET A 131 34.15 -1.40 -17.36
N GLU A 132 35.26 -1.14 -16.67
CA GLU A 132 35.52 -1.65 -15.34
C GLU A 132 34.59 -1.10 -14.24
N ASP A 133 34.11 0.13 -14.39
CA ASP A 133 33.30 0.84 -13.42
C ASP A 133 31.80 0.90 -13.79
N GLN A 134 31.36 0.02 -14.69
CA GLN A 134 30.01 0.08 -15.23
C GLN A 134 29.42 -1.30 -15.45
N ASP A 135 28.14 -1.40 -15.10
CA ASP A 135 27.32 -2.53 -15.48
C ASP A 135 25.97 -2.02 -16.00
N ALA A 136 25.60 -2.45 -17.20
CA ALA A 136 24.32 -2.10 -17.81
C ALA A 136 23.24 -3.10 -17.37
N ILE A 137 22.70 -2.85 -16.17
CA ILE A 137 21.70 -3.68 -15.48
C ILE A 137 20.69 -2.78 -14.74
N ASP A 138 19.62 -3.34 -14.24
CA ASP A 138 18.63 -2.71 -13.36
C ASP A 138 18.07 -1.38 -13.90
N PRO A 139 17.52 -1.38 -15.11
CA PRO A 139 16.99 -0.14 -15.66
C PRO A 139 15.59 0.17 -15.11
N CYS A 140 15.30 1.48 -14.99
CA CYS A 140 13.97 1.99 -14.72
C CYS A 140 13.63 3.16 -15.64
N LEU A 141 12.33 3.43 -15.82
CA LEU A 141 11.81 4.46 -16.72
C LEU A 141 11.15 5.61 -15.97
N LEU A 142 11.35 6.84 -16.44
CA LEU A 142 10.54 8.00 -16.08
C LEU A 142 10.07 8.73 -17.35
N LEU A 143 8.77 8.75 -17.60
CA LEU A 143 8.18 9.73 -18.50
C LEU A 143 7.95 11.02 -17.69
N ASP A 144 8.80 12.01 -17.92
CA ASP A 144 8.77 13.28 -17.20
C ASP A 144 7.48 14.05 -17.51
N PRO A 145 6.59 14.25 -16.53
CA PRO A 145 5.30 14.88 -16.76
C PRO A 145 5.40 16.38 -17.09
N THR A 146 6.56 16.99 -16.86
CA THR A 146 6.76 18.43 -17.11
C THR A 146 7.26 18.72 -18.52
N THR A 147 8.04 17.79 -19.10
CA THR A 147 8.71 17.98 -20.38
C THR A 147 8.26 16.99 -21.45
N GLY A 148 7.63 15.88 -21.06
CA GLY A 148 7.30 14.77 -21.95
C GLY A 148 8.53 13.97 -22.43
N ARG A 149 9.72 14.22 -21.84
CA ARG A 149 10.94 13.47 -22.14
C ARG A 149 10.90 12.14 -21.41
N LEU A 150 11.42 11.11 -22.03
CA LEU A 150 11.56 9.78 -21.44
C LEU A 150 12.99 9.58 -20.97
N TRP A 151 13.14 9.35 -19.68
CA TRP A 151 14.41 9.09 -19.04
C TRP A 151 14.52 7.63 -18.63
N ALA A 152 15.74 7.09 -18.64
CA ALA A 152 16.03 5.79 -18.04
C ALA A 152 17.26 5.92 -17.15
N THR A 153 17.18 5.30 -15.96
CA THR A 153 18.32 5.06 -15.08
C THR A 153 18.76 3.61 -15.21
N TYR A 154 20.02 3.31 -14.95
CA TYR A 154 20.56 1.96 -14.90
C TYR A 154 21.92 1.94 -14.19
N GLY A 155 22.35 0.76 -13.73
CA GLY A 155 23.65 0.56 -13.08
C GLY A 155 23.54 -0.28 -11.82
N THR A 156 24.66 -0.50 -11.16
CA THR A 156 24.78 -1.30 -9.95
C THR A 156 25.75 -0.65 -8.96
N TYR A 157 25.73 -1.13 -7.70
CA TYR A 157 26.64 -0.64 -6.65
C TYR A 157 28.13 -1.00 -6.89
N PHE A 158 28.44 -1.81 -7.89
CA PHE A 158 29.83 -2.05 -8.33
C PHE A 158 30.42 -0.91 -9.16
N GLY A 159 29.60 0.06 -9.54
CA GLY A 159 29.98 1.19 -10.37
C GLY A 159 29.10 2.40 -10.10
N THR A 160 28.69 3.07 -11.18
CA THR A 160 27.86 4.27 -11.10
C THR A 160 26.45 4.01 -11.64
N ILE A 161 25.48 4.69 -11.06
CA ILE A 161 24.14 4.81 -11.62
C ILE A 161 24.14 5.89 -12.68
N ARG A 162 23.61 5.56 -13.84
CA ARG A 162 23.59 6.41 -15.03
C ARG A 162 22.20 6.80 -15.45
N LEU A 163 22.09 7.98 -16.02
CA LEU A 163 20.89 8.53 -16.63
C LEU A 163 21.11 8.67 -18.13
N ILE A 164 20.13 8.20 -18.91
CA ILE A 164 20.07 8.39 -20.37
C ILE A 164 18.67 8.88 -20.78
N GLU A 165 18.59 9.49 -21.96
CA GLU A 165 17.33 9.90 -22.56
C GLU A 165 16.94 8.96 -23.69
N LEU A 166 15.66 8.54 -23.68
CA LEU A 166 15.04 7.73 -24.72
C LEU A 166 13.98 8.53 -25.48
N ASP A 167 13.70 8.15 -26.70
CA ASP A 167 12.56 8.66 -27.46
C ASP A 167 11.27 8.00 -26.98
N PRO A 168 10.29 8.73 -26.44
CA PRO A 168 9.05 8.16 -25.89
C PRO A 168 8.17 7.47 -26.95
N LYS A 169 8.41 7.70 -28.23
CA LYS A 169 7.65 7.06 -29.32
C LYS A 169 8.24 5.72 -29.73
N THR A 170 9.56 5.60 -29.70
CA THR A 170 10.26 4.41 -30.19
C THR A 170 10.86 3.56 -29.07
N GLY A 171 11.13 4.15 -27.90
CA GLY A 171 11.89 3.51 -26.83
C GLY A 171 13.41 3.44 -27.11
N TYR A 172 13.88 4.07 -28.19
CA TYR A 172 15.29 4.05 -28.55
C TYR A 172 16.04 5.18 -27.85
N ARG A 173 17.34 4.99 -27.69
CA ARG A 173 18.18 6.05 -27.16
C ARG A 173 18.15 7.28 -28.04
N MET A 174 18.01 8.46 -27.46
CA MET A 174 18.05 9.72 -28.17
C MET A 174 19.42 9.95 -28.80
N LYS A 175 19.44 10.31 -30.10
CA LYS A 175 20.67 10.51 -30.84
C LYS A 175 21.52 11.61 -30.19
N GLY A 176 22.78 11.27 -29.90
CA GLY A 176 23.75 12.22 -29.31
C GLY A 176 23.58 12.42 -27.81
N ASN A 177 22.61 11.73 -27.17
CA ASN A 177 22.51 11.72 -25.70
C ASN A 177 23.71 11.01 -25.08
N LYS A 178 24.36 11.70 -24.13
CA LYS A 178 25.47 11.15 -23.33
C LYS A 178 24.95 10.65 -22.01
N GLU A 179 25.57 9.59 -21.50
CA GLU A 179 25.30 9.14 -20.15
C GLU A 179 25.70 10.21 -19.14
N LYS A 180 24.90 10.27 -18.04
CA LYS A 180 25.20 11.13 -16.89
C LYS A 180 25.26 10.27 -15.65
N ASP A 181 26.41 10.26 -14.98
CA ASP A 181 26.54 9.62 -13.67
C ASP A 181 25.81 10.43 -12.61
N ILE A 182 24.94 9.79 -11.81
CA ILE A 182 24.03 10.48 -10.88
C ILE A 182 24.05 9.93 -9.44
N ALA A 183 24.53 8.71 -9.21
CA ALA A 183 24.66 8.10 -7.88
C ALA A 183 25.72 7.00 -7.86
N ILE A 184 26.13 6.59 -6.67
CA ILE A 184 26.96 5.43 -6.38
C ILE A 184 26.37 4.66 -5.18
N ASP A 185 26.93 3.46 -4.91
CA ASP A 185 26.62 2.67 -3.71
C ASP A 185 25.14 2.28 -3.59
N CYS A 186 24.48 2.13 -4.74
CA CYS A 186 23.12 1.62 -4.85
C CYS A 186 22.91 0.99 -6.23
N GLU A 187 21.81 0.27 -6.37
CA GLU A 187 21.35 -0.32 -7.63
C GLU A 187 19.83 -0.28 -7.73
N ALA A 188 19.23 -0.87 -8.77
CA ALA A 188 17.78 -0.95 -8.95
C ALA A 188 17.11 0.40 -8.67
N THR A 189 17.60 1.43 -9.32
CA THR A 189 17.14 2.81 -9.08
C THR A 189 15.85 3.10 -9.81
N ASP A 190 14.90 3.77 -9.13
CA ASP A 190 13.70 4.33 -9.71
C ASP A 190 13.74 5.87 -9.61
N LEU A 191 13.35 6.53 -10.70
CA LEU A 191 13.30 7.98 -10.79
C LEU A 191 11.85 8.45 -10.87
N ILE A 192 11.40 9.20 -9.88
CA ILE A 192 10.04 9.73 -9.83
C ILE A 192 10.01 11.25 -9.74
N TYR A 193 8.93 11.86 -10.27
CA TYR A 193 8.69 13.30 -10.16
C TYR A 193 7.47 13.57 -9.27
N LYS A 194 7.61 14.56 -8.34
CA LYS A 194 6.51 15.05 -7.51
C LYS A 194 6.79 16.47 -7.02
N ASP A 195 5.81 17.34 -7.14
CA ASP A 195 5.79 18.70 -6.56
C ASP A 195 7.04 19.53 -6.91
N GLY A 196 7.50 19.44 -8.14
CA GLY A 196 8.67 20.19 -8.64
C GLY A 196 10.02 19.60 -8.23
N TRP A 197 10.06 18.35 -7.76
CA TRP A 197 11.28 17.63 -7.44
C TRP A 197 11.35 16.29 -8.18
N TYR A 198 12.55 15.95 -8.63
CA TYR A 198 12.92 14.59 -9.01
C TYR A 198 13.48 13.88 -7.79
N TYR A 199 13.05 12.66 -7.57
CA TYR A 199 13.52 11.78 -6.50
C TYR A 199 14.16 10.57 -7.15
N LEU A 200 15.40 10.31 -6.79
CA LEU A 200 16.13 9.09 -7.16
C LEU A 200 16.07 8.15 -5.96
N LEU A 201 15.32 7.06 -6.11
CA LEU A 201 15.30 5.98 -5.13
C LEU A 201 16.29 4.91 -5.58
N GLY A 202 17.07 4.37 -4.66
CA GLY A 202 18.05 3.33 -4.96
C GLY A 202 18.02 2.25 -3.90
N THR A 203 18.33 1.02 -4.30
CA THR A 203 18.50 -0.10 -3.39
C THR A 203 19.96 -0.14 -2.93
N HIS A 204 20.16 -0.01 -1.64
CA HIS A 204 21.45 -0.03 -0.98
C HIS A 204 21.62 -1.32 -0.16
N GLY A 205 22.85 -1.81 -0.01
CA GLY A 205 23.14 -3.03 0.74
C GLY A 205 23.48 -4.21 -0.18
N THR A 206 23.33 -5.44 0.34
CA THR A 206 23.75 -6.66 -0.36
C THR A 206 22.57 -7.41 -0.97
N CYS A 207 22.68 -7.68 -2.30
CA CYS A 207 21.76 -8.51 -3.06
C CYS A 207 21.94 -10.00 -2.77
N CYS A 208 20.88 -10.76 -3.05
CA CYS A 208 20.96 -12.18 -3.36
C CYS A 208 21.52 -13.05 -2.21
N ASP A 209 21.45 -12.58 -0.98
CA ASP A 209 21.91 -13.25 0.23
C ASP A 209 20.74 -13.77 1.11
N GLY A 210 19.53 -13.77 0.55
CA GLY A 210 18.33 -14.29 1.18
C GLY A 210 18.11 -13.68 2.57
N VAL A 211 18.12 -14.51 3.60
CA VAL A 211 17.87 -14.08 4.99
C VAL A 211 18.96 -13.14 5.56
N ASN A 212 20.12 -13.11 4.97
CA ASN A 212 21.23 -12.25 5.38
C ASN A 212 21.29 -10.95 4.58
N SER A 213 20.42 -10.76 3.59
CA SER A 213 20.40 -9.55 2.78
C SER A 213 20.23 -8.31 3.65
N THR A 214 21.00 -7.29 3.36
CA THR A 214 20.97 -5.99 4.02
C THR A 214 20.28 -4.92 3.16
N TYR A 215 19.59 -5.35 2.09
CA TYR A 215 18.87 -4.45 1.20
C TYR A 215 17.94 -3.51 1.94
N ASN A 216 18.00 -2.27 1.56
CA ASN A 216 17.13 -1.19 2.00
C ASN A 216 16.98 -0.15 0.88
N ILE A 217 15.90 0.60 0.87
CA ILE A 217 15.62 1.61 -0.14
C ILE A 217 15.92 2.98 0.42
N VAL A 218 16.80 3.71 -0.26
CA VAL A 218 17.20 5.09 0.08
C VAL A 218 16.79 6.07 -1.01
N VAL A 219 16.73 7.36 -0.69
CA VAL A 219 16.30 8.42 -1.62
C VAL A 219 17.13 9.69 -1.48
N GLY A 220 17.46 10.28 -2.62
CA GLY A 220 17.88 11.68 -2.76
C GLY A 220 16.93 12.44 -3.68
N ARG A 221 16.95 13.77 -3.64
CA ARG A 221 16.11 14.60 -4.54
C ARG A 221 16.87 15.74 -5.16
N SER A 222 16.40 16.18 -6.34
CA SER A 222 16.96 17.28 -7.10
C SER A 222 15.86 18.12 -7.76
N ARG A 223 16.15 19.37 -8.08
CA ARG A 223 15.31 20.19 -8.97
C ARG A 223 15.57 19.92 -10.45
N ASN A 224 16.66 19.24 -10.76
CA ASN A 224 17.05 18.87 -12.10
C ASN A 224 17.11 17.33 -12.21
N VAL A 225 16.57 16.77 -13.29
CA VAL A 225 16.60 15.33 -13.55
C VAL A 225 18.03 14.77 -13.64
N GLU A 226 18.99 15.58 -14.03
CA GLU A 226 20.41 15.20 -14.09
C GLU A 226 21.14 15.33 -12.75
N GLY A 227 20.43 15.66 -11.66
CA GLY A 227 21.00 15.83 -10.34
C GLY A 227 21.59 17.23 -10.07
N PRO A 228 22.39 17.42 -9.00
CA PRO A 228 22.73 16.41 -7.98
C PRO A 228 21.54 15.98 -7.14
N TYR A 229 21.50 14.72 -6.73
CA TYR A 229 20.47 14.16 -5.86
C TYR A 229 20.91 14.19 -4.40
N LEU A 230 20.39 15.16 -3.65
CA LEU A 230 20.78 15.38 -2.26
C LEU A 230 19.80 14.70 -1.30
N ASP A 231 20.29 14.09 -0.23
CA ASP A 231 19.47 13.61 0.88
C ASP A 231 18.98 14.75 1.79
N ASN A 232 18.28 14.41 2.86
CA ASN A 232 17.69 15.38 3.78
C ASN A 232 18.72 16.15 4.67
N VAL A 233 19.99 15.76 4.64
CA VAL A 233 21.08 16.47 5.30
C VAL A 233 22.03 17.15 4.30
N GLY A 234 21.71 17.10 3.00
CA GLY A 234 22.44 17.77 1.92
C GLY A 234 23.60 16.96 1.36
N ARG A 235 23.72 15.67 1.66
CA ARG A 235 24.75 14.81 1.10
C ARG A 235 24.29 14.25 -0.25
N ASP A 236 25.16 14.36 -1.25
CA ASP A 236 24.90 13.88 -2.61
C ASP A 236 24.94 12.34 -2.68
N MET A 237 23.99 11.73 -3.38
CA MET A 237 23.99 10.28 -3.65
C MET A 237 25.22 9.85 -4.47
N PHE A 238 25.83 10.76 -5.23
CA PHE A 238 27.11 10.49 -5.88
C PHE A 238 28.30 10.46 -4.92
N HIS A 239 28.05 10.77 -3.65
CA HIS A 239 29.01 10.68 -2.54
C HIS A 239 28.47 9.80 -1.38
N GLY A 240 27.63 8.82 -1.70
CA GLY A 240 27.05 7.89 -0.73
C GLY A 240 26.02 8.52 0.19
N GLY A 241 25.32 9.58 -0.25
CA GLY A 241 24.13 10.11 0.41
C GLY A 241 22.93 9.21 0.18
N GLY A 242 21.86 9.47 0.92
CA GLY A 242 20.58 8.77 0.78
C GLY A 242 19.83 8.69 2.10
N ARG A 243 18.56 9.09 2.06
CA ARG A 243 17.64 8.95 3.18
C ARG A 243 16.87 7.63 3.06
N MET A 244 16.81 6.84 4.11
CA MET A 244 16.06 5.58 4.13
C MET A 244 14.55 5.80 3.98
N VAL A 245 13.91 4.98 3.13
CA VAL A 245 12.48 4.93 2.87
C VAL A 245 11.87 3.62 3.34
N PHE A 246 12.48 2.48 2.96
CA PHE A 246 12.07 1.14 3.38
C PHE A 246 13.26 0.33 3.87
N ASN A 247 13.03 -0.51 4.86
CA ASN A 247 14.01 -1.42 5.44
C ASN A 247 13.29 -2.68 5.94
N ALA A 248 14.07 -3.65 6.44
CA ALA A 248 13.55 -4.87 7.05
C ALA A 248 12.50 -4.61 8.14
N GLY A 249 11.57 -5.51 8.27
CA GLY A 249 10.52 -5.48 9.30
C GLY A 249 9.47 -6.58 9.10
N ASP A 250 8.63 -6.81 10.10
CA ASP A 250 7.51 -7.77 10.03
C ASP A 250 7.92 -9.17 9.54
N ARG A 251 9.03 -9.72 10.07
CA ARG A 251 9.56 -11.03 9.68
C ARG A 251 9.98 -11.12 8.20
N LYS A 252 10.43 -9.99 7.63
CA LYS A 252 10.91 -9.86 6.26
C LYS A 252 12.21 -9.07 6.24
N THR A 253 13.10 -9.39 5.32
CA THR A 253 14.37 -8.69 5.17
C THR A 253 14.70 -8.43 3.70
N GLY A 254 15.57 -7.45 3.47
CA GLY A 254 16.08 -7.14 2.16
C GLY A 254 15.04 -6.44 1.26
N ALA A 255 14.59 -5.25 1.64
CA ALA A 255 13.71 -4.44 0.79
C ALA A 255 14.49 -3.87 -0.40
N GLY A 256 14.15 -4.28 -1.62
CA GLY A 256 14.87 -3.86 -2.82
C GLY A 256 13.99 -3.72 -4.07
N HIS A 257 14.51 -3.01 -5.07
CA HIS A 257 13.88 -2.82 -6.37
C HIS A 257 12.54 -2.07 -6.30
N PHE A 258 12.61 -0.79 -6.02
CA PHE A 258 11.45 0.09 -5.81
C PHE A 258 10.71 0.40 -7.12
N GLY A 259 9.38 0.37 -7.06
CA GLY A 259 8.49 0.94 -8.07
C GLY A 259 7.40 1.77 -7.40
N ARG A 260 6.92 2.83 -8.05
CA ARG A 260 5.84 3.68 -7.56
C ARG A 260 4.60 3.56 -8.42
N THR A 261 3.45 3.31 -7.78
CA THR A 261 2.15 3.32 -8.45
C THR A 261 1.23 4.34 -7.78
N ILE A 262 0.70 5.28 -8.58
CA ILE A 262 -0.32 6.24 -8.16
C ILE A 262 -1.68 5.62 -8.47
N ILE A 263 -2.52 5.47 -7.45
CA ILE A 263 -3.86 4.89 -7.58
C ILE A 263 -4.89 5.99 -7.80
N ASP A 264 -4.85 6.98 -6.93
CA ASP A 264 -5.73 8.16 -6.94
C ASP A 264 -4.96 9.34 -6.37
N GLU A 265 -5.54 10.54 -6.44
CA GLU A 265 -5.02 11.67 -5.69
C GLU A 265 -4.98 11.31 -4.20
N GLY A 266 -3.81 11.43 -3.61
CA GLY A 266 -3.58 11.11 -2.20
C GLY A 266 -3.48 9.61 -1.87
N VAL A 267 -3.54 8.71 -2.86
CA VAL A 267 -3.30 7.28 -2.67
C VAL A 267 -2.16 6.82 -3.56
N GLU A 268 -1.03 6.54 -2.96
CA GLU A 268 0.18 6.06 -3.62
C GLU A 268 0.67 4.79 -2.93
N VAL A 269 1.17 3.84 -3.70
CA VAL A 269 1.81 2.63 -3.19
C VAL A 269 3.20 2.47 -3.79
N ALA A 270 4.09 1.88 -3.00
CA ALA A 270 5.37 1.38 -3.43
C ALA A 270 5.27 -0.13 -3.63
N SER A 271 5.81 -0.62 -4.74
CA SER A 271 6.12 -2.03 -4.94
C SER A 271 7.63 -2.24 -4.84
N PHE A 272 8.03 -3.38 -4.30
CA PHE A 272 9.40 -3.82 -4.20
C PHE A 272 9.43 -5.32 -3.86
N HIS A 273 10.58 -5.97 -3.77
CA HIS A 273 10.64 -7.31 -3.23
C HIS A 273 11.26 -7.33 -1.83
N TRP A 274 10.87 -8.32 -1.06
CA TRP A 274 11.66 -8.79 0.06
C TRP A 274 12.62 -9.87 -0.45
N GLU A 275 13.88 -9.77 -0.13
CA GLU A 275 14.85 -10.84 -0.41
C GLU A 275 14.46 -12.14 0.30
N ALA A 276 13.96 -12.02 1.53
CA ALA A 276 13.46 -13.15 2.28
C ALA A 276 12.21 -12.80 3.10
N ASP A 277 11.14 -13.56 2.87
CA ASP A 277 9.91 -13.55 3.65
C ASP A 277 9.87 -14.80 4.55
N PHE A 278 10.06 -14.62 5.85
CA PHE A 278 10.09 -15.73 6.81
C PHE A 278 8.74 -16.43 7.00
N ASP A 279 7.64 -15.78 6.62
CA ASP A 279 6.31 -16.41 6.62
C ASP A 279 6.11 -17.29 5.38
N LEU A 280 6.94 -17.10 4.34
CA LEU A 280 6.95 -17.87 3.11
C LEU A 280 8.28 -18.62 2.90
N SER A 281 8.81 -19.20 3.97
CA SER A 281 10.01 -20.06 3.98
C SER A 281 11.28 -19.35 3.52
N GLY A 282 11.39 -18.05 3.75
CA GLY A 282 12.57 -17.27 3.36
C GLY A 282 12.71 -17.03 1.86
N ARG A 283 11.63 -17.18 1.09
CA ARG A 283 11.62 -16.90 -0.36
C ARG A 283 11.49 -15.42 -0.64
N SER A 284 12.01 -15.00 -1.78
CA SER A 284 11.78 -13.64 -2.29
C SER A 284 10.30 -13.45 -2.69
N THR A 285 9.70 -12.35 -2.23
CA THR A 285 8.27 -12.08 -2.43
C THR A 285 8.00 -10.62 -2.75
N LEU A 286 6.95 -10.37 -3.53
CA LEU A 286 6.43 -9.03 -3.78
C LEU A 286 5.95 -8.38 -2.50
N ALA A 287 6.32 -7.13 -2.30
CA ALA A 287 5.75 -6.22 -1.34
C ALA A 287 4.96 -5.12 -2.06
N VAL A 288 3.76 -4.80 -1.56
CA VAL A 288 3.00 -3.60 -1.94
C VAL A 288 2.66 -2.86 -0.66
N ARG A 289 3.18 -1.65 -0.50
CA ARG A 289 3.10 -0.87 0.75
C ARG A 289 2.63 0.56 0.45
N PRO A 290 1.88 1.20 1.36
CA PRO A 290 1.59 2.62 1.22
C PRO A 290 2.87 3.46 1.10
N LEU A 291 2.86 4.45 0.22
CA LEU A 291 3.91 5.46 0.11
C LEU A 291 3.37 6.78 0.63
N LEU A 292 3.91 7.23 1.75
CA LEU A 292 3.51 8.47 2.41
C LEU A 292 4.47 9.61 2.07
N TRP A 293 4.05 10.85 2.30
CA TRP A 293 4.86 12.04 2.09
C TRP A 293 4.89 12.91 3.33
N LYS A 294 6.07 13.21 3.81
CA LYS A 294 6.27 14.09 4.97
C LYS A 294 7.35 15.13 4.70
N ASN A 295 6.98 16.40 4.79
CA ASN A 295 7.91 17.52 4.54
C ASN A 295 8.60 17.44 3.16
N GLY A 296 7.85 16.97 2.13
CA GLY A 296 8.37 16.80 0.78
C GLY A 296 9.36 15.64 0.62
N TRP A 297 9.27 14.61 1.46
CA TRP A 297 10.06 13.39 1.38
C TRP A 297 9.16 12.16 1.39
N PRO A 298 9.46 11.14 0.56
CA PRO A 298 8.76 9.89 0.64
C PRO A 298 9.08 9.17 1.95
N VAL A 299 8.09 8.50 2.50
CA VAL A 299 8.18 7.71 3.73
C VAL A 299 7.45 6.39 3.50
N GLY A 300 8.10 5.27 3.79
CA GLY A 300 7.48 3.95 3.72
C GLY A 300 6.36 3.84 4.73
N GLY A 301 5.17 3.51 4.24
CA GLY A 301 4.01 3.20 5.07
C GLY A 301 3.97 1.72 5.46
N GLU A 302 3.10 1.39 6.41
CA GLU A 302 2.81 0.02 6.82
C GLU A 302 1.43 -0.41 6.32
N GLN A 303 1.26 -1.70 6.09
CA GLN A 303 -0.05 -2.27 5.82
C GLN A 303 -0.94 -2.12 7.06
N PHE A 304 -2.21 -1.79 6.86
CA PHE A 304 -3.17 -1.69 7.94
C PHE A 304 -3.43 -3.08 8.56
N LYS A 305 -3.21 -3.22 9.87
CA LYS A 305 -3.23 -4.52 10.59
C LYS A 305 -4.51 -4.73 11.37
N GLY A 306 -5.55 -4.15 11.16
CA GLY A 306 -6.75 -4.36 12.00
C GLY A 306 -6.50 -4.11 13.50
N GLY A 307 -7.52 -4.32 14.32
CA GLY A 307 -7.47 -4.09 15.77
C GLY A 307 -8.75 -3.44 16.28
N THR A 308 -8.72 -2.96 17.54
CA THR A 308 -9.86 -2.23 18.12
C THR A 308 -9.55 -0.74 18.23
N PHE A 309 -10.40 0.09 17.62
CA PHE A 309 -10.17 1.52 17.44
C PHE A 309 -11.43 2.36 17.71
N ALA A 310 -11.23 3.62 18.10
CA ALA A 310 -12.12 4.70 17.75
C ALA A 310 -11.81 5.11 16.30
N ILE A 311 -12.83 5.21 15.45
CA ILE A 311 -12.69 5.65 14.05
C ILE A 311 -13.17 7.10 13.99
N GLU A 312 -12.22 8.02 13.87
CA GLU A 312 -12.48 9.47 13.95
C GLU A 312 -12.25 10.14 12.61
N SER A 313 -13.18 11.00 12.20
CA SER A 313 -13.00 11.85 11.03
C SER A 313 -11.85 12.83 11.25
N GLU A 314 -11.09 13.14 10.21
CA GLU A 314 -10.12 14.26 10.22
C GLU A 314 -10.84 15.60 10.40
N ARG A 315 -12.08 15.71 9.96
CA ARG A 315 -12.97 16.78 10.38
C ARG A 315 -13.23 16.68 11.88
N ARG A 316 -12.92 17.72 12.60
CA ARG A 316 -12.82 17.78 14.08
C ARG A 316 -13.92 17.07 14.85
N GLY A 317 -13.50 16.21 15.79
CA GLY A 317 -14.31 15.77 16.93
C GLY A 317 -15.38 14.72 16.62
N TYR A 318 -15.42 14.21 15.40
CA TYR A 318 -16.45 13.25 15.00
C TYR A 318 -15.92 11.82 14.99
N SER A 319 -16.39 11.02 15.94
CA SER A 319 -16.12 9.58 16.00
C SER A 319 -17.35 8.81 15.51
N LEU A 320 -17.15 7.75 14.73
CA LEU A 320 -18.20 6.83 14.33
C LEU A 320 -18.79 6.13 15.55
N GLU A 321 -20.12 6.12 15.64
CA GLU A 321 -20.87 5.34 16.63
C GLU A 321 -22.18 4.82 16.05
N ILE A 322 -22.77 3.81 16.67
CA ILE A 322 -24.14 3.42 16.35
C ILE A 322 -25.14 4.40 17.00
N ALA A 323 -26.21 4.73 16.25
CA ALA A 323 -27.26 5.62 16.71
C ALA A 323 -28.23 4.89 17.68
N VAL A 324 -27.74 4.61 18.88
CA VAL A 324 -28.59 4.07 19.95
C VAL A 324 -29.09 5.21 20.81
N ASP A 325 -30.38 5.18 21.11
CA ASP A 325 -30.94 6.11 22.07
C ASP A 325 -30.37 5.80 23.44
N PHE A 326 -29.78 6.82 24.04
CA PHE A 326 -29.57 6.79 25.46
C PHE A 326 -30.95 6.69 26.13
N GLU A 327 -31.23 5.66 26.87
CA GLU A 327 -31.99 5.94 28.05
C GLU A 327 -31.16 7.01 28.79
N ARG A 328 -31.54 8.27 28.61
CA ARG A 328 -31.16 9.28 29.58
C ARG A 328 -31.51 8.62 30.90
N MET A 329 -30.48 8.17 31.65
CA MET A 329 -30.70 7.97 33.05
C MET A 329 -31.45 9.23 33.43
N LYS A 330 -32.75 9.08 33.80
CA LYS A 330 -33.47 10.22 34.32
C LYS A 330 -32.57 10.75 35.41
N GLN A 331 -31.72 11.73 35.04
CA GLN A 331 -31.27 12.65 36.02
C GLN A 331 -32.61 13.20 36.45
N GLU A 332 -33.18 12.64 37.51
CA GLU A 332 -34.11 13.35 38.28
C GLU A 332 -33.45 14.70 38.42
N ARG A 333 -33.98 15.73 37.79
CA ARG A 333 -33.61 17.12 38.01
C ARG A 333 -33.86 17.33 39.48
N GLN A 334 -32.96 16.86 40.31
CA GLN A 334 -32.91 17.19 41.70
C GLN A 334 -32.65 18.68 41.67
N GLY A 335 -33.65 19.43 42.08
CA GLY A 335 -33.66 20.86 41.98
C GLY A 335 -32.33 21.42 42.52
N TRP A 336 -31.92 22.54 42.00
CA TRP A 336 -30.68 23.27 42.29
C TRP A 336 -30.30 23.38 43.79
N PHE A 337 -31.18 22.98 44.69
CA PHE A 337 -31.05 23.09 46.15
C PHE A 337 -30.92 21.75 46.88
N ASN A 338 -30.82 20.63 46.20
CA ASN A 338 -30.62 19.36 46.92
C ASN A 338 -29.14 19.10 47.17
N ARG A 339 -28.66 19.50 48.32
CA ARG A 339 -27.26 19.33 48.76
C ARG A 339 -26.78 17.87 48.73
N GLU A 340 -27.65 16.89 48.98
CA GLU A 340 -27.29 15.45 48.95
C GLU A 340 -26.99 14.99 47.52
N ALA A 341 -27.68 15.53 46.51
CA ALA A 341 -27.40 15.22 45.11
C ALA A 341 -26.08 15.82 44.60
N MET A 342 -25.68 16.96 45.16
CA MET A 342 -24.40 17.60 44.83
C MET A 342 -23.20 16.86 45.46
N GLN A 343 -23.43 15.96 46.41
CA GLN A 343 -22.36 15.17 47.05
C GLN A 343 -22.11 13.82 46.36
N LYS A 344 -23.00 13.35 45.49
CA LYS A 344 -22.76 12.16 44.68
C LYS A 344 -22.13 12.61 43.35
N PRO A 345 -20.89 12.23 43.07
CA PRO A 345 -20.33 12.53 41.74
C PRO A 345 -21.25 11.93 40.67
N PRO A 346 -21.63 12.67 39.63
CA PRO A 346 -22.39 12.10 38.50
C PRO A 346 -21.58 10.90 38.00
N VAL A 347 -22.20 9.74 37.90
CA VAL A 347 -21.58 8.62 37.19
C VAL A 347 -21.47 9.07 35.73
N PRO A 348 -20.26 9.28 35.21
CA PRO A 348 -20.13 9.69 33.80
C PRO A 348 -20.78 8.63 32.92
N ILE A 349 -21.53 9.02 31.87
CA ILE A 349 -22.08 8.10 30.85
C ILE A 349 -20.96 7.23 30.25
N ALA A 350 -19.73 7.75 30.23
CA ALA A 350 -18.51 7.04 29.88
C ALA A 350 -18.20 5.79 30.70
N CYS A 351 -18.86 5.60 31.85
CA CYS A 351 -18.64 4.44 32.72
C CYS A 351 -19.60 3.28 32.44
N GLN A 352 -20.53 3.39 31.50
CA GLN A 352 -21.37 2.26 31.12
C GLN A 352 -20.55 1.22 30.36
N THR A 353 -20.60 -0.02 30.84
CA THR A 353 -19.98 -1.13 30.11
C THR A 353 -20.84 -1.57 28.93
N LEU A 354 -20.24 -2.28 27.99
CA LEU A 354 -20.98 -2.84 26.86
C LEU A 354 -22.11 -3.77 27.34
N ASP A 355 -21.85 -4.60 28.33
CA ASP A 355 -22.82 -5.58 28.88
C ASP A 355 -24.05 -4.90 29.49
N GLU A 356 -23.93 -3.69 30.04
CA GLU A 356 -25.04 -2.94 30.60
C GLU A 356 -25.98 -2.35 29.53
N VAL A 357 -25.50 -2.19 28.29
CA VAL A 357 -26.24 -1.46 27.24
C VAL A 357 -26.61 -2.32 26.03
N LYS A 358 -25.80 -3.32 25.64
CA LYS A 358 -25.96 -4.08 24.36
C LYS A 358 -27.33 -4.79 24.26
N ASP A 359 -27.83 -5.32 25.36
CA ASP A 359 -29.10 -6.07 25.38
C ASP A 359 -30.33 -5.16 25.22
N LYS A 360 -30.14 -3.84 25.34
CA LYS A 360 -31.19 -2.83 25.15
C LYS A 360 -31.23 -2.30 23.71
N TRP A 361 -30.24 -2.68 22.88
CA TRP A 361 -30.20 -2.24 21.50
C TRP A 361 -31.28 -2.91 20.65
N PRO A 362 -31.77 -2.22 19.58
CA PRO A 362 -32.65 -2.84 18.62
C PRO A 362 -32.05 -4.12 18.04
N ALA A 363 -32.86 -5.18 17.92
CA ALA A 363 -32.44 -6.44 17.33
C ALA A 363 -32.11 -6.33 15.82
N GLY A 364 -32.73 -5.38 15.11
CA GLY A 364 -32.53 -5.15 13.69
C GLY A 364 -31.32 -4.26 13.38
N ASN A 365 -31.32 -3.66 12.20
CA ASN A 365 -30.30 -2.71 11.78
C ASN A 365 -30.36 -1.44 12.64
N ILE A 366 -29.17 -0.87 12.88
CA ILE A 366 -29.02 0.38 13.61
C ILE A 366 -28.23 1.34 12.75
N ALA A 367 -28.72 2.54 12.57
CA ALA A 367 -28.04 3.60 11.84
C ALA A 367 -26.69 3.96 12.50
N VAL A 368 -25.77 4.48 11.70
CA VAL A 368 -24.48 4.99 12.16
C VAL A 368 -24.50 6.50 12.14
N ARG A 369 -23.88 7.13 13.10
CA ARG A 369 -23.71 8.57 13.16
C ARG A 369 -22.30 8.95 13.59
N CYS A 370 -21.94 10.22 13.44
CA CYS A 370 -20.73 10.80 14.01
C CYS A 370 -21.08 11.63 15.25
N CYS A 371 -20.29 11.47 16.31
CA CYS A 371 -20.47 12.20 17.55
C CYS A 371 -19.10 12.40 18.20
N ASP A 372 -19.01 13.35 19.14
CA ASP A 372 -17.80 13.51 19.96
C ASP A 372 -17.38 12.18 20.59
N TYR A 373 -16.07 11.90 20.57
CA TYR A 373 -15.57 10.71 21.23
C TYR A 373 -15.67 10.86 22.75
N MET A 374 -16.52 10.04 23.35
CA MET A 374 -16.88 10.07 24.76
C MET A 374 -16.52 8.77 25.48
N PHE A 375 -15.58 7.98 24.92
CA PHE A 375 -15.17 6.67 25.45
C PHE A 375 -16.31 5.66 25.62
N ARG A 376 -17.40 5.81 24.84
CA ARG A 376 -18.55 4.94 24.90
C ARG A 376 -18.25 3.60 24.27
N PRO A 377 -18.71 2.45 24.81
CA PRO A 377 -18.44 1.14 24.22
C PRO A 377 -18.86 1.02 22.75
N TRP A 378 -19.94 1.69 22.36
CA TRP A 378 -20.47 1.70 20.99
C TRP A 378 -19.76 2.70 20.03
N GLN A 379 -18.69 3.32 20.48
CA GLN A 379 -17.73 4.09 19.67
C GLN A 379 -16.45 3.30 19.39
N HIS A 380 -16.34 2.07 19.90
CA HIS A 380 -15.20 1.19 19.67
C HIS A 380 -15.55 0.17 18.60
N TRP A 381 -14.68 0.10 17.60
CA TRP A 381 -14.84 -0.77 16.45
C TRP A 381 -13.69 -1.76 16.35
N THR A 382 -14.00 -3.03 16.21
CA THR A 382 -13.01 -4.05 15.90
C THR A 382 -12.94 -4.23 14.38
N VAL A 383 -11.78 -3.96 13.83
CA VAL A 383 -11.47 -4.12 12.40
C VAL A 383 -10.69 -5.42 12.23
N THR A 384 -11.24 -6.36 11.50
CA THR A 384 -10.64 -7.69 11.32
C THR A 384 -10.45 -7.99 9.85
N PRO A 385 -9.24 -8.41 9.40
CA PRO A 385 -9.01 -8.81 8.02
C PRO A 385 -9.82 -10.07 7.67
N VAL A 386 -10.30 -10.12 6.42
CA VAL A 386 -11.05 -11.24 5.84
C VAL A 386 -10.33 -11.68 4.57
N ASN A 387 -9.24 -12.41 4.73
CA ASN A 387 -8.33 -12.76 3.63
C ASN A 387 -9.01 -13.55 2.51
N GLU A 388 -9.99 -14.38 2.84
CA GLU A 388 -10.79 -15.17 1.90
C GLU A 388 -11.71 -14.32 1.01
N ALA A 389 -11.96 -13.07 1.40
CA ALA A 389 -12.75 -12.12 0.60
C ALA A 389 -11.92 -11.40 -0.48
N GLY A 390 -10.61 -11.70 -0.57
CA GLY A 390 -9.66 -10.98 -1.42
C GLY A 390 -9.18 -9.68 -0.78
N GLY A 391 -8.67 -8.78 -1.61
CA GLY A 391 -8.13 -7.52 -1.12
C GLY A 391 -8.06 -6.45 -2.21
N TYR A 392 -7.27 -5.43 -1.96
CA TYR A 392 -6.90 -4.43 -2.96
C TYR A 392 -5.49 -3.91 -2.66
N LEU A 393 -4.57 -4.19 -3.59
CA LEU A 393 -3.16 -3.77 -3.55
C LEU A 393 -2.46 -4.07 -2.20
N SER A 394 -2.43 -3.12 -1.29
CA SER A 394 -1.64 -3.21 -0.06
C SER A 394 -2.33 -3.91 1.11
N ALA A 395 -3.62 -4.28 1.00
CA ALA A 395 -4.36 -4.83 2.14
C ALA A 395 -5.51 -5.77 1.72
N PRO A 396 -5.90 -6.74 2.58
CA PRO A 396 -7.13 -7.51 2.42
C PRO A 396 -8.36 -6.62 2.62
N TYR A 397 -9.55 -7.16 2.29
CA TYR A 397 -10.78 -6.58 2.80
C TYR A 397 -10.94 -6.83 4.30
N PHE A 398 -11.63 -5.91 4.97
CA PHE A 398 -11.87 -5.96 6.40
C PHE A 398 -13.37 -6.01 6.70
N LYS A 399 -13.76 -6.73 7.76
CA LYS A 399 -15.02 -6.50 8.44
C LYS A 399 -14.79 -5.53 9.60
N ILE A 400 -15.78 -4.67 9.84
CA ILE A 400 -15.75 -3.68 10.92
C ILE A 400 -16.96 -3.96 11.81
N THR A 401 -16.73 -4.35 13.07
CA THR A 401 -17.81 -4.68 14.03
C THR A 401 -17.72 -3.80 15.27
N ILE A 402 -18.84 -3.56 15.93
CA ILE A 402 -18.80 -2.97 17.28
C ILE A 402 -18.03 -3.92 18.20
N ALA A 403 -17.00 -3.39 18.86
CA ALA A 403 -16.12 -4.17 19.72
C ALA A 403 -16.89 -4.97 20.77
N GLY A 404 -16.60 -6.27 20.88
CA GLY A 404 -17.29 -7.18 21.81
C GLY A 404 -18.68 -7.64 21.36
N THR A 405 -19.07 -7.40 20.10
CA THR A 405 -20.32 -7.86 19.49
C THR A 405 -20.08 -8.41 18.08
N ASP A 406 -21.10 -9.08 17.51
CA ASP A 406 -21.09 -9.52 16.11
C ASP A 406 -21.66 -8.47 15.16
N ARG A 407 -22.16 -7.35 15.68
CA ARG A 407 -22.82 -6.29 14.89
C ARG A 407 -21.83 -5.63 13.94
N ALA A 408 -22.10 -5.73 12.64
CA ALA A 408 -21.18 -5.33 11.59
C ALA A 408 -21.64 -4.07 10.84
N LEU A 409 -20.68 -3.21 10.49
CA LEU A 409 -20.89 -2.05 9.64
C LEU A 409 -21.18 -2.52 8.20
N ALA A 410 -22.19 -1.92 7.57
CA ALA A 410 -22.61 -2.22 6.20
C ALA A 410 -23.00 -0.96 5.43
N ALA A 411 -22.77 -1.00 4.12
CA ALA A 411 -23.30 -0.01 3.18
C ALA A 411 -24.75 -0.34 2.81
N THR A 412 -25.57 0.69 2.52
CA THR A 412 -26.96 0.53 2.06
C THR A 412 -27.09 0.91 0.59
N ALA A 413 -28.20 0.53 -0.05
CA ALA A 413 -28.52 0.89 -1.44
C ALA A 413 -28.65 2.42 -1.64
N ASP A 414 -29.05 3.12 -0.60
CA ASP A 414 -29.21 4.58 -0.60
C ASP A 414 -27.86 5.31 -0.36
N LYS A 415 -26.74 4.56 -0.33
CA LYS A 415 -25.40 5.09 -0.02
C LYS A 415 -25.27 5.65 1.41
N GLU A 416 -25.98 5.05 2.34
CA GLU A 416 -25.91 5.36 3.76
C GLU A 416 -25.14 4.24 4.50
N LEU A 417 -24.87 4.47 5.77
CA LEU A 417 -24.25 3.50 6.66
C LEU A 417 -25.27 2.94 7.66
N THR A 418 -25.20 1.64 7.86
CA THR A 418 -25.95 0.95 8.90
C THR A 418 -25.04 -0.06 9.60
N THR A 419 -25.50 -0.58 10.75
CA THR A 419 -24.96 -1.82 11.28
C THR A 419 -26.03 -2.89 11.21
N VAL A 420 -25.65 -4.08 10.72
CA VAL A 420 -26.46 -5.29 10.72
C VAL A 420 -26.19 -6.11 11.98
N PRO A 421 -27.13 -6.96 12.45
CA PRO A 421 -26.97 -7.69 13.71
C PRO A 421 -25.72 -8.58 13.78
N ALA A 422 -25.29 -9.14 12.66
CA ALA A 422 -24.08 -9.95 12.56
C ALA A 422 -23.45 -9.88 11.17
N TYR A 423 -22.14 -10.07 11.10
CA TYR A 423 -21.41 -10.26 9.85
C TYR A 423 -21.86 -11.55 9.16
N THR A 424 -22.25 -11.47 7.91
CA THR A 424 -22.75 -12.59 7.10
C THR A 424 -21.84 -12.98 5.94
N GLY A 425 -20.80 -12.20 5.67
CA GLY A 425 -19.92 -12.37 4.52
C GLY A 425 -20.39 -11.62 3.25
N ALA A 426 -21.46 -10.83 3.33
CA ALA A 426 -21.96 -10.04 2.22
C ALA A 426 -20.96 -8.91 1.85
N ASP A 427 -20.84 -8.61 0.57
CA ASP A 427 -19.84 -7.67 0.05
C ASP A 427 -20.01 -6.24 0.56
N GLU A 428 -21.24 -5.82 0.86
CA GLU A 428 -21.54 -4.52 1.48
C GLU A 428 -21.08 -4.40 2.94
N GLN A 429 -20.67 -5.51 3.57
CA GLN A 429 -20.10 -5.58 4.92
C GLN A 429 -18.58 -5.67 4.93
N LEU A 430 -17.96 -5.65 3.76
CA LEU A 430 -16.53 -5.70 3.55
C LEU A 430 -15.99 -4.33 3.19
N TRP A 431 -14.86 -3.97 3.77
CA TRP A 431 -14.31 -2.62 3.67
C TRP A 431 -12.85 -2.65 3.20
N ARG A 432 -12.54 -1.80 2.22
CA ARG A 432 -11.18 -1.45 1.81
C ARG A 432 -10.72 -0.28 2.67
N ILE A 433 -9.57 -0.41 3.31
CA ILE A 433 -8.97 0.63 4.17
C ILE A 433 -7.60 0.94 3.59
N GLU A 434 -7.41 2.15 3.10
CA GLU A 434 -6.17 2.57 2.45
C GLU A 434 -5.59 3.79 3.16
N GLN A 435 -4.28 3.70 3.47
CA GLN A 435 -3.56 4.84 4.02
C GLN A 435 -3.26 5.85 2.91
N LEU A 436 -3.60 7.10 3.16
CA LEU A 436 -3.36 8.21 2.26
C LEU A 436 -1.93 8.76 2.43
N THR A 437 -1.46 9.49 1.45
CA THR A 437 -0.10 10.06 1.44
C THR A 437 0.19 10.99 2.61
N ASP A 438 -0.82 11.58 3.25
CA ASP A 438 -0.71 12.40 4.46
C ASP A 438 -0.76 11.61 5.78
N GLY A 439 -0.96 10.28 5.70
CA GLY A 439 -1.02 9.37 6.84
C GLY A 439 -2.43 9.11 7.37
N THR A 440 -3.45 9.84 6.92
CA THR A 440 -4.85 9.53 7.21
C THR A 440 -5.33 8.32 6.40
N TYR A 441 -6.60 7.95 6.50
CA TYR A 441 -7.15 6.78 5.82
C TYR A 441 -8.44 7.14 5.09
N ARG A 442 -8.68 6.52 3.93
CA ARG A 442 -10.01 6.39 3.34
C ARG A 442 -10.58 5.01 3.62
N ILE A 443 -11.90 4.95 3.81
CA ILE A 443 -12.62 3.71 4.11
C ILE A 443 -13.72 3.54 3.04
N MET A 444 -13.64 2.49 2.24
CA MET A 444 -14.52 2.26 1.09
C MET A 444 -15.23 0.91 1.23
N PRO A 445 -16.56 0.80 1.03
CA PRO A 445 -17.20 -0.50 0.97
C PRO A 445 -16.73 -1.26 -0.27
N LYS A 446 -16.60 -2.57 -0.18
CA LYS A 446 -16.30 -3.44 -1.34
C LYS A 446 -17.40 -3.33 -2.39
N ALA A 447 -18.65 -3.31 -1.97
CA ALA A 447 -19.80 -3.13 -2.85
C ALA A 447 -20.86 -2.24 -2.21
N ILE A 448 -21.69 -1.63 -3.06
CA ILE A 448 -22.89 -0.89 -2.66
C ILE A 448 -24.09 -1.65 -3.23
N PRO A 449 -25.07 -2.07 -2.39
CA PRO A 449 -26.25 -2.80 -2.88
C PRO A 449 -26.94 -2.09 -4.04
N GLY A 450 -27.28 -2.84 -5.09
CA GLY A 450 -27.90 -2.31 -6.30
C GLY A 450 -26.93 -1.71 -7.33
N GLN A 451 -25.64 -1.61 -7.03
CA GLN A 451 -24.58 -1.26 -7.99
C GLN A 451 -23.88 -2.51 -8.50
N GLN A 452 -23.46 -2.51 -9.77
CA GLN A 452 -22.72 -3.61 -10.36
C GLN A 452 -21.22 -3.47 -10.07
N GLY A 453 -20.59 -4.60 -9.75
CA GLY A 453 -19.13 -4.70 -9.58
C GLY A 453 -18.60 -4.17 -8.25
N THR A 454 -17.28 -4.16 -8.13
CA THR A 454 -16.56 -3.66 -6.96
C THR A 454 -16.61 -2.13 -6.93
N ASN A 455 -16.89 -1.57 -5.75
CA ASN A 455 -16.87 -0.12 -5.58
C ASN A 455 -15.43 0.41 -5.60
N THR A 456 -15.18 1.40 -6.45
CA THR A 456 -13.90 2.10 -6.58
C THR A 456 -13.99 3.60 -6.37
N ARG A 457 -15.17 4.13 -6.08
CA ARG A 457 -15.46 5.57 -6.15
C ARG A 457 -15.94 6.16 -4.81
N TYR A 458 -16.75 5.41 -4.07
CA TYR A 458 -17.41 5.93 -2.86
C TYR A 458 -16.67 5.52 -1.60
N CYS A 459 -16.48 6.46 -0.69
CA CYS A 459 -15.89 6.24 0.64
C CYS A 459 -16.83 6.73 1.74
N ILE A 460 -16.54 6.34 2.98
CA ILE A 460 -17.22 6.93 4.14
C ILE A 460 -16.85 8.41 4.22
N PHE A 461 -17.87 9.26 4.25
CA PHE A 461 -17.78 10.70 4.25
C PHE A 461 -18.50 11.26 5.48
N SER A 462 -17.83 12.07 6.29
CA SER A 462 -18.43 12.70 7.46
C SER A 462 -19.19 13.96 7.06
N ALA A 463 -20.52 13.85 6.95
CA ALA A 463 -21.36 14.98 6.58
C ALA A 463 -21.43 16.06 7.68
N ALA A 464 -21.89 17.25 7.30
CA ALA A 464 -21.92 18.42 8.20
C ALA A 464 -22.91 18.26 9.37
N ASP A 465 -23.94 17.46 9.18
CA ASP A 465 -25.00 17.20 10.14
C ASP A 465 -24.72 16.02 11.10
N SER A 466 -23.48 15.59 11.15
CA SER A 466 -23.01 14.41 11.90
C SER A 466 -23.55 13.05 11.41
N THR A 467 -24.22 13.00 10.27
CA THR A 467 -24.64 11.76 9.61
C THR A 467 -23.54 11.34 8.61
N PRO A 468 -22.81 10.27 8.82
CA PRO A 468 -21.89 9.76 7.83
C PRO A 468 -22.66 9.13 6.68
N THR A 469 -22.18 9.35 5.46
CA THR A 469 -22.77 8.81 4.23
C THR A 469 -21.66 8.24 3.34
N LEU A 470 -22.01 7.61 2.23
CA LEU A 470 -21.07 7.23 1.19
C LEU A 470 -21.09 8.29 0.08
N ALA A 471 -20.00 9.03 -0.05
CA ALA A 471 -19.81 10.02 -1.10
C ALA A 471 -18.59 9.67 -1.96
N GLU A 472 -18.49 10.33 -3.13
CA GLU A 472 -17.29 10.21 -3.96
C GLU A 472 -16.05 10.67 -3.18
N TYR A 473 -14.99 9.90 -3.29
CA TYR A 473 -13.73 10.22 -2.64
C TYR A 473 -13.17 11.55 -3.13
N ASP A 474 -12.78 12.39 -2.20
CA ASP A 474 -12.12 13.67 -2.43
C ASP A 474 -10.96 13.83 -1.43
N PHE A 475 -9.72 13.74 -1.93
CA PHE A 475 -8.54 13.89 -1.09
C PHE A 475 -8.40 15.29 -0.47
N GLN A 476 -8.95 16.31 -1.11
CA GLN A 476 -8.89 17.69 -0.61
C GLN A 476 -9.89 17.94 0.54
N SER A 477 -10.83 17.02 0.74
CA SER A 477 -11.83 17.12 1.79
C SER A 477 -11.48 16.31 3.03
N ASP A 478 -11.38 16.97 4.18
CA ASP A 478 -11.21 16.31 5.48
C ASP A 478 -12.41 15.39 5.82
N ASN A 479 -13.55 15.58 5.16
CA ASN A 479 -14.70 14.72 5.33
C ASN A 479 -14.50 13.30 4.76
N SER A 480 -13.58 13.13 3.82
CA SER A 480 -13.21 11.82 3.23
C SER A 480 -12.12 11.09 4.02
N LYS A 481 -11.58 11.71 5.05
CA LYS A 481 -10.38 11.25 5.77
C LYS A 481 -10.70 10.79 7.18
N TRP A 482 -10.06 9.71 7.58
CA TRP A 482 -10.31 9.05 8.85
C TRP A 482 -9.02 8.69 9.56
N ASN A 483 -9.08 8.61 10.88
CA ASN A 483 -8.01 8.18 11.76
C ASN A 483 -8.46 6.98 12.60
N PHE A 484 -7.59 6.00 12.76
CA PHE A 484 -7.79 4.85 13.62
C PHE A 484 -6.99 5.07 14.91
N LYS A 485 -7.67 5.51 15.95
CA LYS A 485 -7.05 5.71 17.27
C LYS A 485 -7.32 4.49 18.14
N ARG A 486 -6.27 3.89 18.72
CA ARG A 486 -6.46 2.76 19.62
C ARG A 486 -7.42 3.17 20.74
N ALA A 487 -8.48 2.40 20.92
CA ALA A 487 -9.36 2.57 22.06
C ALA A 487 -8.53 2.34 23.33
N ASN A 488 -8.52 3.30 24.24
CA ASN A 488 -7.85 3.12 25.53
C ASN A 488 -8.55 1.95 26.24
N GLN A 489 -7.79 0.92 26.54
CA GLN A 489 -8.22 -0.22 27.36
C GLN A 489 -8.41 0.20 28.80
#